data_56cacce10f23ca9e4dca4f83c7a452b0
#
_entry.id   56cacce10f23ca9e4dca4f83c7a452b0
#
_cell.length_a   1.000
_cell.length_b   1.000
_cell.length_c   1.000
_cell.angle_alpha   90.00
_cell.angle_beta   90.00
_cell.angle_gamma   90.00
#
_symmetry.space_group_name_H-M   'P 1'
#
loop_
_entity.id
_entity.type
_entity.pdbx_description
1 polymer ?
#
loop_
_entity_poly.entity_id
_entity_poly.type
_entity_poly.pdbx_seq_one_letter_code
_entity_poly.pdbx_strand_id
1 'polypeptide(L)'
;APAGGVKTGWQTVLRSKNVFGPYEYKVVMRQGDSPVNGPHQGAWVDTVTGQDWFIHFQDVYAAGRITHLQPMSWENDWPVIGVKKDGNDYGEPVMEYEKPDVGAVYEICEPDTTDEFTEDSLGLQWQWNANPDSDWAQFGIDESGNVSDDGSYIKLNAVGRASNRPIGDYRNLLLQKW
;
A
#
# COMPACT_ATOMS: atom_id res chain seq x y z
N ALA A 1 7.25 10.16 -13.51
CA ALA A 1 6.21 11.05 -13.01
C ALA A 1 4.83 10.50 -13.33
N PRO A 2 3.87 10.59 -12.44
CA PRO A 2 2.49 10.19 -12.71
C PRO A 2 1.80 11.21 -13.61
N ALA A 3 0.78 10.76 -14.32
CA ALA A 3 -0.09 11.63 -15.10
C ALA A 3 -1.53 11.11 -15.03
N GLY A 4 -2.50 11.99 -15.22
CA GLY A 4 -3.93 11.66 -15.15
C GLY A 4 -4.46 11.62 -13.71
N GLY A 5 -5.70 11.15 -13.56
CA GLY A 5 -6.37 11.01 -12.28
C GLY A 5 -6.25 9.62 -11.69
N VAL A 6 -6.81 9.43 -10.50
CA VAL A 6 -6.73 8.16 -9.74
C VAL A 6 -7.21 6.96 -10.56
N LYS A 7 -8.30 7.11 -11.33
CA LYS A 7 -8.88 6.05 -12.17
C LYS A 7 -8.34 6.00 -13.59
N THR A 8 -7.67 7.04 -14.06
CA THR A 8 -7.30 7.19 -15.47
C THR A 8 -5.82 7.51 -15.67
N GLY A 9 -5.03 7.44 -14.60
CA GLY A 9 -3.62 7.75 -14.62
C GLY A 9 -2.78 6.76 -15.43
N TRP A 10 -1.58 7.17 -15.73
CA TRP A 10 -0.55 6.33 -16.36
C TRP A 10 0.82 6.70 -15.82
N GLN A 11 1.79 5.79 -15.94
CA GLN A 11 3.15 6.02 -15.46
C GLN A 11 4.02 6.61 -16.57
N THR A 12 4.62 7.75 -16.27
CA THR A 12 5.60 8.41 -17.12
C THR A 12 6.96 8.43 -16.41
N VAL A 13 8.02 8.20 -17.15
CA VAL A 13 9.40 8.35 -16.70
C VAL A 13 10.04 9.49 -17.47
N LEU A 14 10.80 10.30 -16.76
CA LEU A 14 11.63 11.36 -17.33
C LEU A 14 13.10 11.00 -17.08
N ARG A 15 13.96 11.19 -18.07
CA ARG A 15 15.39 11.00 -17.91
C ARG A 15 16.18 12.16 -18.47
N SER A 16 17.33 12.44 -17.89
CA SER A 16 18.28 13.45 -18.37
C SER A 16 19.68 13.11 -17.90
N LYS A 17 20.68 13.53 -18.67
CA LYS A 17 22.08 13.49 -18.25
C LYS A 17 22.47 14.62 -17.30
N ASN A 18 21.62 15.65 -17.17
CA ASN A 18 21.83 16.81 -16.33
C ASN A 18 20.58 17.06 -15.49
N VAL A 19 20.76 17.39 -14.21
CA VAL A 19 19.65 17.65 -13.27
C VAL A 19 18.74 18.82 -13.73
N PHE A 20 19.27 19.74 -14.52
CA PHE A 20 18.51 20.85 -15.09
C PHE A 20 17.96 20.56 -16.49
N GLY A 21 18.12 19.34 -17.01
CA GLY A 21 17.63 18.95 -18.33
C GLY A 21 18.65 19.21 -19.47
N PRO A 22 18.23 19.13 -20.72
CA PRO A 22 16.85 18.81 -21.13
C PRO A 22 16.43 17.40 -20.72
N TYR A 23 15.11 17.21 -20.49
CA TYR A 23 14.54 15.92 -20.15
C TYR A 23 13.85 15.30 -21.36
N GLU A 24 14.13 14.02 -21.58
CA GLU A 24 13.31 13.13 -22.41
C GLU A 24 12.23 12.52 -21.54
N TYR A 25 11.05 12.25 -22.07
CA TYR A 25 10.00 11.55 -21.34
C TYR A 25 9.41 10.40 -22.16
N LYS A 26 8.95 9.39 -21.47
CA LYS A 26 8.22 8.27 -22.06
C LYS A 26 7.10 7.81 -21.12
N VAL A 27 5.95 7.48 -21.70
CA VAL A 27 4.91 6.72 -20.99
C VAL A 27 5.36 5.27 -20.98
N VAL A 28 5.52 4.68 -19.80
CA VAL A 28 6.11 3.35 -19.61
C VAL A 28 5.10 2.30 -19.15
N MET A 29 3.93 2.76 -18.65
CA MET A 29 2.81 1.88 -18.30
C MET A 29 1.49 2.61 -18.48
N ARG A 30 0.53 1.95 -19.10
CA ARG A 30 -0.88 2.35 -19.22
C ARG A 30 -1.78 1.20 -18.83
N GLN A 31 -3.03 1.50 -18.51
CA GLN A 31 -4.04 0.48 -18.26
C GLN A 31 -4.19 -0.47 -19.46
N GLY A 32 -4.29 0.06 -20.69
CA GLY A 32 -4.57 -0.74 -21.87
C GLY A 32 -5.86 -1.55 -21.68
N ASP A 33 -5.79 -2.84 -21.97
CA ASP A 33 -6.90 -3.79 -21.78
C ASP A 33 -6.93 -4.42 -20.37
N SER A 34 -6.01 -4.02 -19.48
CA SER A 34 -5.95 -4.54 -18.12
C SER A 34 -7.17 -4.08 -17.29
N PRO A 35 -7.70 -4.93 -16.39
CA PRO A 35 -8.71 -4.50 -15.42
C PRO A 35 -8.13 -3.57 -14.34
N VAL A 36 -6.81 -3.43 -14.24
CA VAL A 36 -6.14 -2.57 -13.24
C VAL A 36 -6.17 -1.13 -13.73
N ASN A 37 -7.09 -0.34 -13.21
CA ASN A 37 -7.27 1.05 -13.63
C ASN A 37 -6.14 1.97 -13.13
N GLY A 38 -5.90 3.04 -13.86
CA GLY A 38 -5.09 4.17 -13.45
C GLY A 38 -3.69 3.84 -12.91
N PRO A 39 -2.88 2.96 -13.55
CA PRO A 39 -1.59 2.54 -13.01
C PRO A 39 -0.58 3.69 -13.02
N HIS A 40 -0.28 4.26 -11.85
CA HIS A 40 0.68 5.35 -11.68
C HIS A 40 1.09 5.51 -10.21
N GLN A 41 1.96 6.48 -9.93
CA GLN A 41 2.45 6.81 -8.57
C GLN A 41 3.07 5.61 -7.86
N GLY A 42 3.89 4.87 -8.57
CA GLY A 42 4.55 3.70 -8.04
C GLY A 42 6.03 3.90 -7.76
N ALA A 43 6.67 2.82 -7.35
CA ALA A 43 8.09 2.74 -7.07
C ALA A 43 8.71 1.52 -7.75
N TRP A 44 9.90 1.70 -8.29
CA TRP A 44 10.76 0.61 -8.71
C TRP A 44 11.39 -0.05 -7.49
N VAL A 45 11.40 -1.36 -7.47
CA VAL A 45 12.07 -2.19 -6.48
C VAL A 45 12.81 -3.31 -7.20
N ASP A 46 13.95 -3.71 -6.69
CA ASP A 46 14.74 -4.81 -7.19
C ASP A 46 14.88 -5.92 -6.14
N THR A 47 15.06 -7.15 -6.61
CA THR A 47 15.33 -8.29 -5.74
C THR A 47 16.83 -8.50 -5.60
N VAL A 48 17.24 -9.22 -4.55
CA VAL A 48 18.65 -9.62 -4.34
C VAL A 48 19.20 -10.49 -5.47
N THR A 49 18.32 -11.10 -6.27
CA THR A 49 18.67 -11.91 -7.44
C THR A 49 18.73 -11.11 -8.74
N GLY A 50 18.46 -9.79 -8.67
CA GLY A 50 18.60 -8.88 -9.81
C GLY A 50 17.36 -8.80 -10.71
N GLN A 51 16.18 -9.18 -10.22
CA GLN A 51 14.93 -8.94 -10.94
C GLN A 51 14.39 -7.55 -10.59
N ASP A 52 13.86 -6.87 -11.58
CA ASP A 52 13.22 -5.57 -11.44
C ASP A 52 11.71 -5.71 -11.35
N TRP A 53 11.11 -4.97 -10.43
CA TRP A 53 9.68 -4.95 -10.17
C TRP A 53 9.18 -3.54 -9.94
N PHE A 54 7.88 -3.33 -10.11
CA PHE A 54 7.25 -2.04 -9.88
C PHE A 54 6.01 -2.18 -9.02
N ILE A 55 5.98 -1.47 -7.90
CA ILE A 55 4.82 -1.41 -7.01
C ILE A 55 4.00 -0.19 -7.38
N HIS A 56 2.69 -0.36 -7.57
CA HIS A 56 1.74 0.73 -7.78
C HIS A 56 0.40 0.40 -7.15
N PHE A 57 -0.58 1.25 -7.29
CA PHE A 57 -1.91 1.01 -6.75
C PHE A 57 -2.99 0.95 -7.84
N GLN A 58 -4.12 0.38 -7.48
CA GLN A 58 -5.39 0.46 -8.18
C GLN A 58 -6.44 1.10 -7.28
N ASP A 59 -7.26 2.00 -7.79
CA ASP A 59 -8.39 2.57 -7.06
C ASP A 59 -9.59 1.62 -7.12
N VAL A 60 -9.97 1.07 -5.97
CA VAL A 60 -11.06 0.09 -5.83
C VAL A 60 -12.12 0.62 -4.86
N TYR A 61 -12.78 1.69 -5.23
CA TYR A 61 -13.92 2.30 -4.53
C TYR A 61 -13.85 2.20 -3.00
N ALA A 62 -14.68 1.36 -2.36
CA ALA A 62 -14.74 1.22 -0.90
C ALA A 62 -13.47 0.60 -0.29
N ALA A 63 -12.74 -0.23 -1.03
CA ALA A 63 -11.46 -0.78 -0.60
C ALA A 63 -10.29 0.22 -0.73
N GLY A 64 -10.54 1.40 -1.31
CA GLY A 64 -9.53 2.43 -1.48
C GLY A 64 -8.49 2.06 -2.54
N ARG A 65 -7.21 2.23 -2.20
CA ARG A 65 -6.09 2.00 -3.10
C ARG A 65 -5.40 0.68 -2.75
N ILE A 66 -5.75 -0.38 -3.46
CA ILE A 66 -5.08 -1.67 -3.31
C ILE A 66 -3.74 -1.68 -4.07
N THR A 67 -2.75 -2.35 -3.51
CA THR A 67 -1.40 -2.37 -4.05
C THR A 67 -1.21 -3.56 -5.01
N HIS A 68 -0.54 -3.30 -6.12
CA HIS A 68 -0.13 -4.28 -7.11
C HIS A 68 1.38 -4.30 -7.25
N LEU A 69 1.93 -5.48 -7.51
CA LEU A 69 3.31 -5.69 -7.91
C LEU A 69 3.33 -6.11 -9.37
N GLN A 70 4.08 -5.40 -10.21
CA GLN A 70 4.20 -5.67 -11.63
C GLN A 70 5.62 -6.09 -12.00
N PRO A 71 5.80 -7.04 -12.93
CA PRO A 71 7.13 -7.30 -13.50
C PRO A 71 7.64 -6.05 -14.20
N MET A 72 8.94 -5.86 -14.18
CA MET A 72 9.56 -4.74 -14.87
C MET A 72 10.81 -5.22 -15.60
N SER A 73 11.04 -4.71 -16.80
CA SER A 73 12.23 -4.94 -17.60
C SER A 73 12.74 -3.63 -18.19
N TRP A 74 13.91 -3.65 -18.80
CA TRP A 74 14.52 -2.48 -19.43
C TRP A 74 14.71 -2.70 -20.92
N GLU A 75 14.19 -1.76 -21.72
CA GLU A 75 14.38 -1.72 -23.17
C GLU A 75 14.94 -0.35 -23.58
N ASN A 76 16.13 -0.31 -24.16
CA ASN A 76 16.80 0.93 -24.61
C ASN A 76 16.89 2.00 -23.50
N ASP A 77 17.26 1.58 -22.30
CA ASP A 77 17.36 2.41 -21.10
C ASP A 77 16.01 3.04 -20.64
N TRP A 78 14.90 2.44 -21.05
CA TRP A 78 13.57 2.76 -20.54
C TRP A 78 12.94 1.57 -19.85
N PRO A 79 12.26 1.78 -18.72
CA PRO A 79 11.52 0.69 -18.09
C PRO A 79 10.28 0.32 -18.92
N VAL A 80 10.00 -0.95 -18.99
CA VAL A 80 8.73 -1.53 -19.42
C VAL A 80 8.11 -2.13 -18.20
N ILE A 81 7.00 -1.59 -17.74
CA ILE A 81 6.33 -1.98 -16.50
C ILE A 81 5.07 -2.77 -16.81
N GLY A 82 4.92 -3.95 -16.23
CA GLY A 82 3.90 -4.92 -16.65
C GLY A 82 4.32 -5.69 -17.89
N VAL A 83 3.37 -6.08 -18.72
CA VAL A 83 3.63 -6.83 -19.96
C VAL A 83 3.32 -5.97 -21.18
N LYS A 84 4.26 -5.91 -22.08
CA LYS A 84 4.13 -5.19 -23.35
C LYS A 84 3.35 -6.04 -24.35
N LYS A 85 2.32 -5.46 -24.95
CA LYS A 85 1.57 -6.07 -26.04
C LYS A 85 2.12 -5.66 -27.40
N ASP A 86 1.89 -6.50 -28.39
CA ASP A 86 2.30 -6.22 -29.77
C ASP A 86 1.74 -4.87 -30.26
N GLY A 87 2.63 -4.06 -30.83
CA GLY A 87 2.27 -2.73 -31.33
C GLY A 87 2.28 -1.60 -30.28
N ASN A 88 2.43 -1.91 -29.00
CA ASN A 88 2.54 -0.92 -27.95
C ASN A 88 4.02 -0.61 -27.63
N ASP A 89 4.31 0.60 -27.24
CA ASP A 89 5.62 1.05 -26.74
C ASP A 89 5.66 1.21 -25.20
N TYR A 90 4.60 0.76 -24.51
CA TYR A 90 4.42 0.76 -23.06
C TYR A 90 3.97 -0.61 -22.56
N GLY A 91 4.13 -0.88 -21.27
CA GLY A 91 3.59 -2.06 -20.62
C GLY A 91 2.18 -1.86 -20.07
N GLU A 92 1.46 -2.96 -19.88
CA GLU A 92 0.15 -3.00 -19.24
C GLU A 92 0.22 -3.82 -17.95
N PRO A 93 -0.49 -3.42 -16.88
CA PRO A 93 -0.53 -4.21 -15.65
C PRO A 93 -1.06 -5.61 -15.89
N VAL A 94 -0.50 -6.59 -15.20
CA VAL A 94 -1.00 -7.98 -15.17
C VAL A 94 -1.63 -8.29 -13.82
N MET A 95 -2.61 -9.20 -13.82
CA MET A 95 -3.27 -9.69 -12.60
C MET A 95 -2.56 -10.89 -12.01
N GLU A 96 -1.84 -11.62 -12.83
CA GLU A 96 -1.10 -12.82 -12.45
C GLU A 96 0.27 -12.80 -13.10
N TYR A 97 1.29 -13.19 -12.35
CA TYR A 97 2.66 -13.35 -12.81
C TYR A 97 3.42 -14.30 -11.90
N GLU A 98 4.57 -14.78 -12.34
CA GLU A 98 5.47 -15.56 -11.49
C GLU A 98 5.92 -14.71 -10.29
N LYS A 99 6.04 -15.35 -9.12
CA LYS A 99 6.52 -14.65 -7.93
C LYS A 99 7.95 -14.16 -8.11
N PRO A 100 8.31 -12.99 -7.52
CA PRO A 100 9.70 -12.53 -7.51
C PRO A 100 10.63 -13.60 -6.92
N ASP A 101 11.76 -13.81 -7.58
CA ASP A 101 12.85 -14.55 -6.95
C ASP A 101 13.57 -13.62 -5.96
N VAL A 102 13.39 -13.91 -4.69
CA VAL A 102 14.00 -13.13 -3.58
C VAL A 102 15.18 -13.88 -2.94
N GLY A 103 15.67 -14.95 -3.61
CA GLY A 103 16.83 -15.72 -3.16
C GLY A 103 16.56 -16.64 -1.96
N ALA A 104 15.33 -16.67 -1.45
CA ALA A 104 14.93 -17.50 -0.33
C ALA A 104 13.42 -17.84 -0.40
N VAL A 105 13.03 -18.89 0.29
CA VAL A 105 11.62 -19.24 0.49
C VAL A 105 11.22 -18.78 1.88
N TYR A 106 10.17 -17.99 1.94
CA TYR A 106 9.59 -17.51 3.19
C TYR A 106 8.25 -18.19 3.42
N GLU A 107 7.95 -18.47 4.68
CA GLU A 107 6.61 -18.90 5.07
C GLU A 107 5.60 -17.77 4.85
N ILE A 108 4.36 -18.14 4.53
CA ILE A 108 3.28 -17.17 4.46
C ILE A 108 3.04 -16.66 5.89
N CYS A 109 3.17 -15.35 6.07
CA CYS A 109 2.91 -14.67 7.32
C CYS A 109 1.73 -13.72 7.12
N GLU A 110 0.68 -13.94 7.88
CA GLU A 110 -0.52 -13.11 7.87
C GLU A 110 -0.67 -12.45 9.25
N PRO A 111 -1.26 -11.26 9.35
CA PRO A 111 -1.59 -10.67 10.63
C PRO A 111 -2.57 -11.58 11.39
N ASP A 112 -2.46 -11.59 12.71
CA ASP A 112 -3.43 -12.28 13.56
C ASP A 112 -4.84 -11.72 13.31
N THR A 113 -5.82 -12.60 13.32
CA THR A 113 -7.24 -12.24 13.10
C THR A 113 -7.98 -11.93 14.39
N THR A 114 -7.39 -12.30 15.53
CA THR A 114 -7.92 -12.09 16.88
C THR A 114 -6.87 -11.43 17.76
N ASP A 115 -7.31 -10.84 18.87
CA ASP A 115 -6.46 -10.28 19.89
C ASP A 115 -7.15 -10.39 21.24
N GLU A 116 -6.49 -10.96 22.22
CA GLU A 116 -7.00 -11.09 23.59
C GLU A 116 -6.57 -9.89 24.45
N PHE A 117 -5.87 -8.93 23.89
CA PHE A 117 -5.40 -7.69 24.54
C PHE A 117 -4.66 -7.92 25.86
N THR A 118 -3.89 -9.00 25.94
CA THR A 118 -3.06 -9.35 27.10
C THR A 118 -1.73 -8.61 27.12
N GLU A 119 -1.35 -8.04 25.99
CA GLU A 119 -0.11 -7.27 25.85
C GLU A 119 -0.34 -5.79 26.20
N ASP A 120 0.73 -5.08 26.44
CA ASP A 120 0.73 -3.64 26.73
C ASP A 120 0.66 -2.74 25.48
N SER A 121 0.54 -3.34 24.32
CA SER A 121 0.53 -2.66 23.02
C SER A 121 -0.28 -3.44 21.98
N LEU A 122 -0.68 -2.74 20.92
CA LEU A 122 -1.40 -3.36 19.80
C LEU A 122 -0.44 -4.16 18.91
N GLY A 123 -0.89 -5.34 18.50
CA GLY A 123 -0.23 -6.16 17.49
C GLY A 123 -0.31 -5.55 16.08
N LEU A 124 0.39 -6.17 15.12
CA LEU A 124 0.49 -5.68 13.73
C LEU A 124 -0.83 -5.69 12.97
N GLN A 125 -1.83 -6.44 13.42
CA GLN A 125 -3.19 -6.46 12.86
C GLN A 125 -3.95 -5.17 13.10
N TRP A 126 -3.52 -4.33 14.03
CA TRP A 126 -4.19 -3.08 14.38
C TRP A 126 -3.53 -1.86 13.74
N GLN A 127 -4.34 -0.85 13.48
CA GLN A 127 -3.88 0.45 12.98
C GLN A 127 -4.81 1.57 13.43
N TRP A 128 -4.23 2.65 13.89
CA TRP A 128 -4.97 3.90 14.13
C TRP A 128 -5.20 4.64 12.81
N ASN A 129 -6.36 5.29 12.69
CA ASN A 129 -6.70 6.13 11.53
C ASN A 129 -5.80 7.38 11.40
N ALA A 130 -5.19 7.80 12.50
CA ALA A 130 -4.25 8.92 12.53
C ALA A 130 -3.08 8.59 13.47
N ASN A 131 -2.10 9.48 13.58
CA ASN A 131 -1.03 9.33 14.56
C ASN A 131 -1.61 9.21 15.95
N PRO A 132 -1.34 8.11 16.67
CA PRO A 132 -1.93 7.86 17.97
C PRO A 132 -1.44 8.82 19.03
N ASP A 133 -2.30 9.04 20.03
CA ASP A 133 -1.98 9.68 21.28
C ASP A 133 -2.06 8.62 22.39
N SER A 134 -1.19 8.68 23.37
CA SER A 134 -1.13 7.74 24.49
C SER A 134 -2.46 7.66 25.26
N ASP A 135 -3.24 8.72 25.22
CA ASP A 135 -4.52 8.80 25.92
C ASP A 135 -5.68 8.11 25.21
N TRP A 136 -5.46 7.59 23.99
CA TRP A 136 -6.53 6.96 23.20
C TRP A 136 -6.87 5.54 23.61
N ALA A 137 -5.91 4.83 24.19
CA ALA A 137 -6.12 3.47 24.64
C ALA A 137 -5.41 3.19 25.97
N GLN A 138 -5.97 2.29 26.75
CA GLN A 138 -5.33 1.66 27.91
C GLN A 138 -5.41 0.15 27.73
N PHE A 139 -4.32 -0.54 28.01
CA PHE A 139 -4.18 -1.99 27.89
C PHE A 139 -4.16 -2.64 29.26
N GLY A 140 -4.29 -3.98 29.28
CA GLY A 140 -4.25 -4.74 30.52
C GLY A 140 -5.39 -4.33 31.48
N ILE A 141 -6.59 -4.13 30.94
CA ILE A 141 -7.76 -3.71 31.71
C ILE A 141 -8.60 -4.93 32.05
N ASP A 142 -9.07 -5.03 33.30
CA ASP A 142 -10.03 -6.04 33.72
C ASP A 142 -11.47 -5.71 33.25
N GLU A 143 -12.41 -6.63 33.49
CA GLU A 143 -13.83 -6.46 33.15
C GLU A 143 -14.46 -5.23 33.82
N SER A 144 -13.92 -4.78 34.95
CA SER A 144 -14.37 -3.59 35.66
C SER A 144 -13.72 -2.30 35.19
N GLY A 145 -12.76 -2.40 34.26
CA GLY A 145 -12.05 -1.26 33.68
C GLY A 145 -10.85 -0.78 34.49
N ASN A 146 -10.34 -1.60 35.42
CA ASN A 146 -9.13 -1.30 36.18
C ASN A 146 -7.92 -1.99 35.54
N VAL A 147 -6.75 -1.39 35.66
CA VAL A 147 -5.50 -2.04 35.27
C VAL A 147 -5.28 -3.29 36.13
N SER A 148 -4.99 -4.42 35.51
CA SER A 148 -4.82 -5.71 36.15
C SER A 148 -3.72 -6.51 35.45
N ASP A 149 -2.93 -7.27 36.20
CA ASP A 149 -1.89 -8.16 35.64
C ASP A 149 -2.48 -9.27 34.77
N ASP A 150 -3.75 -9.65 35.02
CA ASP A 150 -4.50 -10.64 34.23
C ASP A 150 -5.49 -9.95 33.25
N GLY A 151 -5.32 -8.64 33.02
CA GLY A 151 -6.22 -7.86 32.15
C GLY A 151 -6.13 -8.31 30.70
N SER A 152 -7.29 -8.58 30.10
CA SER A 152 -7.45 -9.02 28.71
C SER A 152 -8.39 -8.14 27.90
N TYR A 153 -8.50 -6.87 28.30
CA TYR A 153 -9.34 -5.89 27.63
C TYR A 153 -8.53 -4.65 27.23
N ILE A 154 -8.98 -4.02 26.18
CA ILE A 154 -8.56 -2.68 25.80
C ILE A 154 -9.66 -1.68 26.13
N LYS A 155 -9.31 -0.57 26.74
CA LYS A 155 -10.22 0.55 26.96
C LYS A 155 -9.91 1.65 25.94
N LEU A 156 -10.85 1.92 25.06
CA LEU A 156 -10.75 3.00 24.08
C LEU A 156 -11.43 4.26 24.63
N ASN A 157 -10.68 5.34 24.67
CA ASN A 157 -11.20 6.64 25.09
C ASN A 157 -11.75 7.38 23.86
N ALA A 158 -13.04 7.72 23.89
CA ALA A 158 -13.63 8.53 22.85
C ALA A 158 -13.04 9.94 22.89
N VAL A 159 -12.35 10.35 21.85
CA VAL A 159 -11.82 11.70 21.68
C VAL A 159 -12.52 12.40 20.54
N GLY A 160 -12.87 13.65 20.75
CA GLY A 160 -13.50 14.47 19.74
C GLY A 160 -14.82 15.06 20.20
N ARG A 161 -15.30 16.02 19.42
CA ARG A 161 -16.61 16.64 19.67
C ARG A 161 -17.67 15.87 18.90
N ALA A 162 -18.81 15.65 19.50
CA ALA A 162 -20.00 15.25 18.79
C ALA A 162 -20.24 16.26 17.65
N SER A 163 -20.00 15.87 16.44
CA SER A 163 -20.21 16.67 15.24
C SER A 163 -20.80 15.77 14.17
N ASN A 164 -21.53 16.33 13.22
CA ASN A 164 -22.10 15.62 12.08
C ASN A 164 -21.01 15.27 11.04
N ARG A 165 -19.82 14.88 11.50
CA ARG A 165 -18.72 14.49 10.61
C ARG A 165 -18.81 13.03 10.22
N PRO A 166 -18.38 12.68 9.00
CA PRO A 166 -18.20 11.28 8.63
C PRO A 166 -17.30 10.55 9.61
N ILE A 167 -17.54 9.24 9.81
CA ILE A 167 -16.76 8.42 10.74
C ILE A 167 -15.25 8.45 10.44
N GLY A 168 -14.87 8.55 9.17
CA GLY A 168 -13.46 8.63 8.75
C GLY A 168 -12.73 9.91 9.20
N ASP A 169 -13.45 10.92 9.68
CA ASP A 169 -12.85 12.15 10.21
C ASP A 169 -12.42 12.03 11.68
N TYR A 170 -12.79 10.94 12.35
CA TYR A 170 -12.37 10.70 13.73
C TYR A 170 -10.96 10.14 13.76
N ARG A 171 -10.09 10.78 14.51
CA ARG A 171 -8.66 10.45 14.56
C ARG A 171 -8.37 9.16 15.33
N ASN A 172 -9.14 8.89 16.38
CA ASN A 172 -8.96 7.75 17.26
C ASN A 172 -9.79 6.52 16.87
N LEU A 173 -10.02 6.32 15.59
CA LEU A 173 -10.54 5.06 15.08
C LEU A 173 -9.43 4.02 15.10
N LEU A 174 -9.69 2.91 15.75
CA LEU A 174 -8.86 1.72 15.69
C LEU A 174 -9.41 0.81 14.61
N LEU A 175 -8.56 0.43 13.67
CA LEU A 175 -8.88 -0.36 12.49
C LEU A 175 -8.12 -1.67 12.55
N GLN A 176 -8.77 -2.77 12.19
CA GLN A 176 -8.11 -4.05 11.99
C GLN A 176 -7.73 -4.22 10.51
N LYS A 177 -6.51 -4.64 10.26
CA LYS A 177 -6.03 -5.06 8.94
C LYS A 177 -6.49 -6.49 8.68
N TRP A 178 -6.81 -6.80 7.46
CA TRP A 178 -7.29 -8.12 7.00
C TRP A 178 -6.81 -8.42 5.59
#